data_d3fb67c07ce6078c5219dfb83faad4a7
#
_entry.id   d3fb67c07ce6078c5219dfb83faad4a7
#
_cell.length_a   1.000
_cell.length_b   1.000
_cell.length_c   1.000
_cell.angle_alpha   90.00
_cell.angle_beta   90.00
_cell.angle_gamma   90.00
#
_symmetry.space_group_name_H-M   'P 1'
#
loop_
_entity.id
_entity.type
_entity.pdbx_description
1 polymer ?
#
loop_
_entity_poly.entity_id
_entity_poly.type
_entity_poly.pdbx_seq_one_letter_code
_entity_poly.pdbx_strand_id
1 'polypeptide(L)'
;MKKAIRYSIIVCLFSWAMFAVVHWGFGIGADTPTGLMAFSTVYMFFPLITALVLQAIDKEKFNHTGLVNFKVRWSWVVAWLLPVVMVFLCILINGLMPGVSLEYNSEQLINQYHVPEDQQEMVREQMSSLPAWLMALSTIFSGLLAGITVNAIAAFGEEYGWRNYLVGAMREVKFWKAALFIGFVWGIWHFPLILMGHNYPNEPQWGVLLMVVFCVLAGVLELYFVLKSKSMIVAAIMHGTINAVSGMTIYFTLGGNDFLNGMTGLSGFIVMVVTIFCIWIYDKYISKDNILSMTLGDSLGRGIHDNVTMTTDHDHLCVELGGQGLRSGSGSPIDSLDPAYKKERD
;
A
#
# COMPACT_ATOMS: atom_id res chain seq x y z
N MET A 1 -1.32 -18.34 -9.58
CA MET A 1 -2.20 -18.66 -8.43
C MET A 1 -1.56 -19.59 -7.39
N LYS A 2 -1.02 -20.79 -7.72
CA LYS A 2 -0.41 -21.70 -6.71
C LYS A 2 0.63 -21.00 -5.82
N LYS A 3 1.51 -20.19 -6.41
CA LYS A 3 2.54 -19.42 -5.71
C LYS A 3 1.93 -18.37 -4.77
N ALA A 4 0.89 -17.67 -5.20
CA ALA A 4 0.18 -16.69 -4.38
C ALA A 4 -0.49 -17.35 -3.16
N ILE A 5 -1.18 -18.48 -3.36
CA ILE A 5 -1.81 -19.22 -2.26
C ILE A 5 -0.75 -19.75 -1.28
N ARG A 6 0.37 -20.32 -1.76
CA ARG A 6 1.47 -20.78 -0.90
C ARG A 6 1.99 -19.63 -0.02
N TYR A 7 2.27 -18.48 -0.61
CA TYR A 7 2.71 -17.31 0.12
C TYR A 7 1.69 -16.88 1.18
N SER A 8 0.41 -16.77 0.80
CA SER A 8 -0.66 -16.33 1.69
C SER A 8 -0.81 -17.22 2.92
N ILE A 9 -0.74 -18.53 2.74
CA ILE A 9 -0.81 -19.48 3.86
C ILE A 9 0.42 -19.33 4.76
N ILE A 10 1.61 -19.29 4.19
CA ILE A 10 2.86 -19.23 4.95
C ILE A 10 2.97 -17.90 5.71
N VAL A 11 2.65 -16.77 5.10
CA VAL A 11 2.74 -15.46 5.78
C VAL A 11 1.77 -15.35 6.95
N CYS A 12 0.53 -15.83 6.80
CA CYS A 12 -0.42 -15.85 7.91
C CYS A 12 0.05 -16.77 9.04
N LEU A 13 0.38 -18.02 8.74
CA LEU A 13 0.81 -18.98 9.76
C LEU A 13 2.10 -18.54 10.46
N PHE A 14 3.08 -18.05 9.72
CA PHE A 14 4.33 -17.53 10.29
C PHE A 14 4.07 -16.33 11.20
N SER A 15 3.33 -15.34 10.72
CA SER A 15 3.04 -14.12 11.49
C SER A 15 2.22 -14.43 12.74
N TRP A 16 1.22 -15.29 12.64
CA TRP A 16 0.38 -15.70 13.78
C TRP A 16 1.17 -16.51 14.80
N ALA A 17 2.04 -17.42 14.34
CA ALA A 17 2.93 -18.17 15.24
C ALA A 17 3.91 -17.25 15.97
N MET A 18 4.51 -16.30 15.25
CA MET A 18 5.40 -15.30 15.86
C MET A 18 4.67 -14.39 16.85
N PHE A 19 3.44 -13.98 16.52
CA PHE A 19 2.59 -13.26 17.47
C PHE A 19 2.36 -14.09 18.75
N ALA A 20 1.96 -15.35 18.61
CA ALA A 20 1.69 -16.25 19.74
C ALA A 20 2.93 -16.44 20.64
N VAL A 21 4.11 -16.63 20.02
CA VAL A 21 5.38 -16.79 20.75
C VAL A 21 5.75 -15.51 21.50
N VAL A 22 5.66 -14.35 20.84
CA VAL A 22 6.07 -13.07 21.46
C VAL A 22 5.09 -12.65 22.54
N HIS A 23 3.79 -12.69 22.26
CA HIS A 23 2.77 -12.25 23.20
C HIS A 23 2.56 -13.22 24.35
N TRP A 24 2.27 -14.50 24.07
CA TRP A 24 1.97 -15.48 25.11
C TRP A 24 3.21 -16.20 25.67
N GLY A 25 4.26 -16.36 24.85
CA GLY A 25 5.48 -17.05 25.29
C GLY A 25 6.41 -16.16 26.12
N PHE A 26 6.59 -14.91 25.73
CA PHE A 26 7.48 -13.96 26.40
C PHE A 26 6.75 -12.86 27.18
N GLY A 27 5.42 -12.81 27.13
CA GLY A 27 4.64 -11.76 27.80
C GLY A 27 4.94 -10.37 27.29
N ILE A 28 5.35 -10.23 26.01
CA ILE A 28 5.75 -8.95 25.44
C ILE A 28 4.57 -8.34 24.69
N GLY A 29 4.09 -7.23 25.15
CA GLY A 29 3.76 -6.08 24.33
C GLY A 29 2.36 -5.84 23.90
N ALA A 30 1.34 -6.73 24.03
CA ALA A 30 0.01 -6.39 23.52
C ALA A 30 -0.99 -5.91 24.59
N ASP A 31 -0.59 -5.92 25.86
CA ASP A 31 -1.49 -5.59 26.98
C ASP A 31 -1.63 -4.08 27.23
N THR A 32 -0.85 -3.28 26.51
CA THR A 32 -0.93 -1.81 26.56
C THR A 32 -1.01 -1.23 25.15
N PRO A 33 -1.68 -0.08 24.95
CA PRO A 33 -1.74 0.58 23.64
C PRO A 33 -0.36 0.84 23.02
N THR A 34 0.61 1.27 23.84
CA THR A 34 1.99 1.51 23.39
C THR A 34 2.70 0.22 22.99
N GLY A 35 2.53 -0.86 23.76
CA GLY A 35 3.09 -2.16 23.45
C GLY A 35 2.49 -2.76 22.18
N LEU A 36 1.17 -2.67 22.02
CA LEU A 36 0.47 -3.11 20.82
C LEU A 36 0.96 -2.34 19.58
N MET A 37 1.15 -1.03 19.69
CA MET A 37 1.65 -0.18 18.61
C MET A 37 3.10 -0.55 18.22
N ALA A 38 3.99 -0.72 19.21
CA ALA A 38 5.38 -1.13 18.96
C ALA A 38 5.44 -2.52 18.31
N PHE A 39 4.64 -3.46 18.81
CA PHE A 39 4.56 -4.80 18.22
C PHE A 39 4.01 -4.78 16.80
N SER A 40 2.95 -4.02 16.54
CA SER A 40 2.36 -3.86 15.20
C SER A 40 3.40 -3.37 14.19
N THR A 41 4.27 -2.43 14.60
CA THR A 41 5.34 -1.93 13.72
C THR A 41 6.32 -3.02 13.31
N VAL A 42 6.73 -3.90 14.24
CA VAL A 42 7.60 -5.05 13.93
C VAL A 42 6.86 -6.08 13.07
N TYR A 43 5.58 -6.29 13.35
CA TYR A 43 4.73 -7.22 12.62
C TYR A 43 4.63 -6.89 11.12
N MET A 44 4.66 -5.60 10.76
CA MET A 44 4.63 -5.14 9.38
C MET A 44 5.80 -5.67 8.51
N PHE A 45 6.89 -6.16 9.10
CA PHE A 45 8.01 -6.74 8.34
C PHE A 45 7.87 -8.23 8.02
N PHE A 46 6.91 -8.93 8.62
CA PHE A 46 6.73 -10.37 8.36
C PHE A 46 6.35 -10.70 6.92
N PRO A 47 5.53 -9.92 6.21
CA PRO A 47 5.28 -10.11 4.79
C PRO A 47 6.56 -10.02 3.93
N LEU A 48 7.44 -9.05 4.22
CA LEU A 48 8.74 -8.93 3.56
C LEU A 48 9.62 -10.15 3.83
N ILE A 49 9.77 -10.53 5.11
CA ILE A 49 10.60 -11.68 5.52
C ILE A 49 10.11 -12.95 4.80
N THR A 50 8.81 -13.20 4.83
CA THR A 50 8.20 -14.36 4.16
C THR A 50 8.46 -14.34 2.66
N ALA A 51 8.33 -13.17 2.02
CA ALA A 51 8.59 -13.02 0.59
C ALA A 51 10.06 -13.33 0.25
N LEU A 52 11.01 -12.77 1.01
CA LEU A 52 12.45 -12.99 0.80
C LEU A 52 12.85 -14.45 0.98
N VAL A 53 12.32 -15.11 2.01
CA VAL A 53 12.56 -16.54 2.25
C VAL A 53 12.05 -17.39 1.07
N LEU A 54 10.83 -17.14 0.61
CA LEU A 54 10.26 -17.89 -0.51
C LEU A 54 10.98 -17.58 -1.83
N GLN A 55 11.41 -16.35 -2.06
CA GLN A 55 12.25 -15.99 -3.22
C GLN A 55 13.59 -16.72 -3.19
N ALA A 56 14.23 -16.81 -2.02
CA ALA A 56 15.48 -17.55 -1.88
C ALA A 56 15.30 -19.05 -2.17
N ILE A 57 14.23 -19.66 -1.65
CA ILE A 57 13.89 -21.08 -1.93
C ILE A 57 13.62 -21.28 -3.42
N ASP A 58 12.88 -20.39 -4.06
CA ASP A 58 12.51 -20.44 -5.48
C ASP A 58 13.63 -19.93 -6.42
N LYS A 59 14.78 -19.52 -5.88
CA LYS A 59 15.93 -18.93 -6.60
C LYS A 59 15.56 -17.70 -7.41
N GLU A 60 14.63 -16.88 -6.92
CA GLU A 60 14.23 -15.63 -7.54
C GLU A 60 15.07 -14.45 -7.04
N LYS A 61 15.28 -13.46 -7.90
CA LYS A 61 15.97 -12.22 -7.51
C LYS A 61 15.07 -11.35 -6.64
N PHE A 62 15.66 -10.58 -5.72
CA PHE A 62 14.99 -9.62 -4.84
C PHE A 62 13.95 -8.76 -5.60
N ASN A 63 14.34 -8.05 -6.64
CA ASN A 63 13.43 -7.20 -7.41
C ASN A 63 13.04 -7.81 -8.76
N HIS A 64 12.62 -9.10 -8.75
CA HIS A 64 12.23 -9.82 -9.96
C HIS A 64 11.03 -9.20 -10.72
N THR A 65 10.20 -8.41 -10.03
CA THR A 65 9.06 -7.72 -10.64
C THR A 65 9.44 -6.39 -11.29
N GLY A 66 10.54 -5.77 -10.88
CA GLY A 66 10.92 -4.41 -11.25
C GLY A 66 10.12 -3.32 -10.53
N LEU A 67 9.26 -3.69 -9.56
CA LEU A 67 8.40 -2.74 -8.85
C LEU A 67 9.10 -2.02 -7.70
N VAL A 68 10.24 -2.52 -7.21
CA VAL A 68 11.07 -1.79 -6.26
C VAL A 68 11.92 -0.79 -7.06
N ASN A 69 11.34 0.36 -7.37
CA ASN A 69 12.02 1.44 -8.07
C ASN A 69 11.54 2.81 -7.55
N PHE A 70 12.40 3.80 -7.67
CA PHE A 70 12.21 5.16 -7.17
C PHE A 70 11.98 6.19 -8.28
N LYS A 71 11.49 5.75 -9.44
CA LYS A 71 11.14 6.67 -10.53
C LYS A 71 9.85 7.42 -10.17
N VAL A 72 9.99 8.60 -9.60
CA VAL A 72 8.88 9.44 -9.17
C VAL A 72 8.03 9.85 -10.38
N ARG A 73 6.71 9.69 -10.23
CA ARG A 73 5.69 10.10 -11.21
C ARG A 73 4.64 10.97 -10.50
N TRP A 74 3.88 11.75 -11.25
CA TRP A 74 2.80 12.56 -10.68
C TRP A 74 1.81 11.74 -9.82
N SER A 75 1.56 10.48 -10.19
CA SER A 75 0.72 9.58 -9.40
C SER A 75 1.22 9.35 -7.97
N TRP A 76 2.51 9.56 -7.67
CA TRP A 76 3.05 9.47 -6.31
C TRP A 76 2.55 10.62 -5.44
N VAL A 77 2.52 11.83 -5.99
CA VAL A 77 2.02 13.00 -5.26
C VAL A 77 0.53 12.83 -4.94
N VAL A 78 -0.24 12.33 -5.92
CA VAL A 78 -1.67 12.04 -5.71
C VAL A 78 -1.85 10.97 -4.63
N ALA A 79 -1.12 9.85 -4.70
CA ALA A 79 -1.20 8.78 -3.71
C ALA A 79 -0.78 9.23 -2.30
N TRP A 80 0.18 10.15 -2.21
CA TRP A 80 0.65 10.72 -0.95
C TRP A 80 -0.38 11.66 -0.31
N LEU A 81 -1.04 12.51 -1.10
CA LEU A 81 -1.99 13.51 -0.60
C LEU A 81 -3.40 12.97 -0.44
N LEU A 82 -3.78 11.93 -1.20
CA LEU A 82 -5.13 11.37 -1.21
C LEU A 82 -5.61 10.92 0.18
N PRO A 83 -4.80 10.27 1.04
CA PRO A 83 -5.23 9.90 2.38
C PRO A 83 -5.69 11.08 3.23
N VAL A 84 -5.04 12.24 3.11
CA VAL A 84 -5.45 13.46 3.82
C VAL A 84 -6.84 13.89 3.38
N VAL A 85 -7.11 13.90 2.07
CA VAL A 85 -8.43 14.23 1.53
C VAL A 85 -9.47 13.22 2.02
N MET A 86 -9.12 11.91 2.00
CA MET A 86 -10.03 10.85 2.46
C MET A 86 -10.37 11.01 3.95
N VAL A 87 -9.41 11.35 4.81
CA VAL A 87 -9.65 11.60 6.24
C VAL A 87 -10.57 12.80 6.46
N PHE A 88 -10.38 13.90 5.73
CA PHE A 88 -11.30 15.03 5.80
C PHE A 88 -12.73 14.65 5.40
N LEU A 89 -12.89 13.94 4.29
CA LEU A 89 -14.21 13.46 3.87
C LEU A 89 -14.80 12.47 4.89
N CYS A 90 -13.97 11.63 5.50
CA CYS A 90 -14.38 10.71 6.55
C CYS A 90 -14.91 11.47 7.78
N ILE A 91 -14.23 12.54 8.24
CA ILE A 91 -14.71 13.38 9.35
C ILE A 91 -16.08 13.99 9.00
N LEU A 92 -16.26 14.51 7.78
CA LEU A 92 -17.54 15.07 7.37
C LEU A 92 -18.65 14.01 7.35
N ILE A 93 -18.36 12.80 6.86
CA ILE A 93 -19.32 11.69 6.86
C ILE A 93 -19.60 11.19 8.27
N ASN A 94 -18.61 11.17 9.17
CA ASN A 94 -18.83 10.85 10.59
C ASN A 94 -19.93 11.75 11.19
N GLY A 95 -19.90 13.06 10.91
CA GLY A 95 -20.91 14.00 11.40
C GLY A 95 -22.32 13.75 10.88
N LEU A 96 -22.50 12.90 9.86
CA LEU A 96 -23.80 12.47 9.36
C LEU A 96 -24.27 11.14 10.00
N MET A 97 -23.39 10.48 10.80
CA MET A 97 -23.72 9.21 11.43
C MET A 97 -24.60 9.42 12.68
N PRO A 98 -25.50 8.47 12.98
CA PRO A 98 -26.33 8.56 14.19
C PRO A 98 -25.51 8.60 15.47
N GLY A 99 -25.79 9.57 16.33
CA GLY A 99 -25.13 9.71 17.63
C GLY A 99 -23.68 10.21 17.56
N VAL A 100 -23.28 10.82 16.44
CA VAL A 100 -21.95 11.41 16.26
C VAL A 100 -22.08 12.93 16.12
N SER A 101 -21.26 13.70 16.83
CA SER A 101 -21.08 15.14 16.63
C SER A 101 -19.66 15.45 16.16
N LEU A 102 -19.52 16.55 15.40
CA LEU A 102 -18.21 17.05 14.97
C LEU A 102 -17.72 18.03 16.03
N GLU A 103 -16.82 17.56 16.87
CA GLU A 103 -16.24 18.32 17.96
C GLU A 103 -14.75 18.03 18.08
N TYR A 104 -13.97 19.09 18.30
CA TYR A 104 -12.58 18.91 18.69
C TYR A 104 -12.52 18.70 20.21
N ASN A 105 -12.22 17.46 20.63
CA ASN A 105 -12.24 17.07 22.04
C ASN A 105 -11.27 15.93 22.33
N SER A 106 -10.95 15.76 23.62
CA SER A 106 -10.13 14.66 24.13
C SER A 106 -10.94 13.43 24.54
N GLU A 107 -12.26 13.57 24.76
CA GLU A 107 -13.08 12.52 25.35
C GLU A 107 -13.19 11.30 24.44
N GLN A 108 -13.26 11.51 23.11
CA GLN A 108 -13.29 10.38 22.16
C GLN A 108 -11.98 9.58 22.24
N LEU A 109 -10.84 10.24 22.34
CA LEU A 109 -9.53 9.59 22.46
C LEU A 109 -9.42 8.84 23.79
N ILE A 110 -9.82 9.48 24.90
CA ILE A 110 -9.81 8.88 26.23
C ILE A 110 -10.68 7.63 26.28
N ASN A 111 -11.89 7.72 25.73
CA ASN A 111 -12.84 6.61 25.74
C ASN A 111 -12.40 5.48 24.81
N GLN A 112 -11.96 5.79 23.60
CA GLN A 112 -11.59 4.79 22.59
C GLN A 112 -10.36 3.98 23.00
N TYR A 113 -9.35 4.63 23.59
CA TYR A 113 -8.11 3.97 24.00
C TYR A 113 -8.06 3.59 25.48
N HIS A 114 -9.18 3.75 26.22
CA HIS A 114 -9.27 3.43 27.65
C HIS A 114 -8.10 4.03 28.44
N VAL A 115 -7.85 5.34 28.21
CA VAL A 115 -6.74 6.06 28.87
C VAL A 115 -6.90 5.96 30.39
N PRO A 116 -5.86 5.53 31.13
CA PRO A 116 -5.90 5.44 32.60
C PRO A 116 -6.28 6.76 33.25
N GLU A 117 -7.06 6.70 34.34
CA GLU A 117 -7.62 7.89 35.02
C GLU A 117 -6.55 8.92 35.41
N ASP A 118 -5.39 8.44 35.87
CA ASP A 118 -4.24 9.27 36.25
C ASP A 118 -3.59 10.03 35.06
N GLN A 119 -3.87 9.62 33.82
CA GLN A 119 -3.33 10.24 32.59
C GLN A 119 -4.38 11.09 31.85
N GLN A 120 -5.66 10.97 32.18
CA GLN A 120 -6.73 11.65 31.43
C GLN A 120 -6.60 13.17 31.49
N GLU A 121 -6.27 13.72 32.66
CA GLU A 121 -6.13 15.18 32.81
C GLU A 121 -4.98 15.72 31.95
N MET A 122 -3.86 15.03 31.91
CA MET A 122 -2.73 15.38 31.04
C MET A 122 -3.16 15.39 29.55
N VAL A 123 -3.97 14.42 29.11
CA VAL A 123 -4.49 14.37 27.73
C VAL A 123 -5.41 15.57 27.47
N ARG A 124 -6.30 15.91 28.42
CA ARG A 124 -7.20 17.08 28.32
C ARG A 124 -6.42 18.39 28.22
N GLU A 125 -5.44 18.60 29.10
CA GLU A 125 -4.58 19.78 29.08
C GLU A 125 -3.78 19.88 27.78
N GLN A 126 -3.18 18.80 27.33
CA GLN A 126 -2.41 18.77 26.10
C GLN A 126 -3.27 19.12 24.87
N MET A 127 -4.47 18.57 24.77
CA MET A 127 -5.36 18.89 23.66
C MET A 127 -5.93 20.30 23.75
N SER A 128 -6.27 20.79 24.95
CA SER A 128 -6.78 22.16 25.12
C SER A 128 -5.72 23.26 24.91
N SER A 129 -4.43 22.89 24.99
CA SER A 129 -3.33 23.84 24.79
C SER A 129 -3.20 24.33 23.35
N LEU A 130 -3.79 23.63 22.38
CA LEU A 130 -3.73 23.98 20.96
C LEU A 130 -5.14 24.20 20.39
N PRO A 131 -5.36 25.25 19.60
CA PRO A 131 -6.64 25.41 18.90
C PRO A 131 -6.80 24.31 17.83
N ALA A 132 -8.06 23.91 17.57
CA ALA A 132 -8.41 22.81 16.66
C ALA A 132 -7.73 22.89 15.28
N TRP A 133 -7.68 24.08 14.68
CA TRP A 133 -7.05 24.28 13.37
C TRP A 133 -5.54 24.03 13.39
N LEU A 134 -4.86 24.38 14.49
CA LEU A 134 -3.42 24.16 14.63
C LEU A 134 -3.13 22.67 14.86
N MET A 135 -3.97 21.98 15.64
CA MET A 135 -3.90 20.52 15.78
C MET A 135 -4.08 19.84 14.44
N ALA A 136 -5.10 20.22 13.65
CA ALA A 136 -5.33 19.67 12.31
C ALA A 136 -4.11 19.89 11.41
N LEU A 137 -3.57 21.10 11.33
CA LEU A 137 -2.40 21.41 10.51
C LEU A 137 -1.16 20.63 10.95
N SER A 138 -0.90 20.54 12.26
CA SER A 138 0.24 19.79 12.79
C SER A 138 0.12 18.31 12.51
N THR A 139 -1.07 17.73 12.65
CA THR A 139 -1.33 16.32 12.33
C THR A 139 -1.15 16.04 10.84
N ILE A 140 -1.64 16.92 9.95
CA ILE A 140 -1.46 16.79 8.52
C ILE A 140 0.03 16.87 8.16
N PHE A 141 0.72 17.88 8.63
CA PHE A 141 2.13 18.11 8.32
C PHE A 141 3.01 16.94 8.82
N SER A 142 2.87 16.57 10.10
CA SER A 142 3.59 15.45 10.68
C SER A 142 3.22 14.11 10.01
N GLY A 143 1.93 13.93 9.68
CA GLY A 143 1.44 12.73 9.00
C GLY A 143 1.97 12.60 7.58
N LEU A 144 2.00 13.69 6.81
CA LEU A 144 2.59 13.69 5.47
C LEU A 144 4.10 13.41 5.53
N LEU A 145 4.81 13.98 6.50
CA LEU A 145 6.23 13.71 6.70
C LEU A 145 6.49 12.27 7.13
N ALA A 146 5.73 11.77 8.12
CA ALA A 146 5.83 10.38 8.57
C ALA A 146 5.49 9.39 7.45
N GLY A 147 4.50 9.72 6.60
CA GLY A 147 4.06 8.92 5.47
C GLY A 147 5.12 8.68 4.39
N ILE A 148 6.10 9.58 4.27
CA ILE A 148 7.24 9.41 3.33
C ILE A 148 8.54 9.01 4.04
N THR A 149 8.52 8.86 5.36
CA THR A 149 9.71 8.53 6.17
C THR A 149 9.46 7.27 7.00
N VAL A 150 9.27 7.42 8.30
CA VAL A 150 9.21 6.29 9.25
C VAL A 150 8.08 5.32 8.96
N ASN A 151 6.88 5.84 8.62
CA ASN A 151 5.75 4.99 8.32
C ASN A 151 5.89 4.32 6.95
N ALA A 152 6.49 4.99 5.96
CA ALA A 152 6.78 4.36 4.67
C ALA A 152 7.78 3.21 4.80
N ILE A 153 8.77 3.31 5.71
CA ILE A 153 9.72 2.23 5.98
C ILE A 153 8.99 1.02 6.58
N ALA A 154 8.13 1.23 7.58
CA ALA A 154 7.33 0.15 8.15
C ALA A 154 6.36 -0.45 7.11
N ALA A 155 5.62 0.40 6.40
CA ALA A 155 4.70 -0.02 5.34
C ALA A 155 5.41 -0.75 4.18
N PHE A 156 6.66 -0.39 3.86
CA PHE A 156 7.45 -1.12 2.88
C PHE A 156 7.57 -2.61 3.22
N GLY A 157 7.65 -2.94 4.50
CA GLY A 157 7.67 -4.33 4.97
C GLY A 157 6.43 -5.11 4.52
N GLU A 158 5.26 -4.52 4.65
CA GLU A 158 4.01 -5.11 4.18
C GLU A 158 3.89 -5.07 2.65
N GLU A 159 4.10 -3.91 2.05
CA GLU A 159 3.88 -3.68 0.63
C GLU A 159 4.81 -4.51 -0.25
N TYR A 160 5.99 -4.86 0.24
CA TYR A 160 6.86 -5.80 -0.46
C TYR A 160 6.19 -7.18 -0.64
N GLY A 161 5.49 -7.65 0.36
CA GLY A 161 4.72 -8.89 0.29
C GLY A 161 3.47 -8.74 -0.59
N TRP A 162 2.67 -7.73 -0.31
CA TRP A 162 1.37 -7.56 -0.95
C TRP A 162 1.45 -7.01 -2.37
N ARG A 163 2.25 -5.97 -2.62
CA ARG A 163 2.28 -5.23 -3.90
C ARG A 163 3.53 -5.48 -4.74
N ASN A 164 4.50 -6.27 -4.24
CA ASN A 164 5.60 -6.76 -5.05
C ASN A 164 5.50 -8.27 -5.28
N TYR A 165 5.60 -9.09 -4.22
CA TYR A 165 5.63 -10.55 -4.36
C TYR A 165 4.31 -11.11 -4.91
N LEU A 166 3.15 -10.78 -4.32
CA LEU A 166 1.86 -11.27 -4.79
C LEU A 166 1.49 -10.73 -6.18
N VAL A 167 1.81 -9.48 -6.49
CA VAL A 167 1.62 -8.93 -7.85
C VAL A 167 2.44 -9.72 -8.85
N GLY A 168 3.69 -10.04 -8.54
CA GLY A 168 4.53 -10.91 -9.37
C GLY A 168 3.96 -12.31 -9.57
N ALA A 169 3.42 -12.91 -8.50
CA ALA A 169 2.82 -14.25 -8.52
C ALA A 169 1.45 -14.30 -9.24
N MET A 170 0.82 -13.16 -9.48
CA MET A 170 -0.55 -13.03 -10.01
C MET A 170 -0.60 -12.26 -11.35
N ARG A 171 0.49 -12.18 -12.10
CA ARG A 171 0.58 -11.38 -13.35
C ARG A 171 -0.55 -11.69 -14.35
N GLU A 172 -0.95 -12.95 -14.47
CA GLU A 172 -2.02 -13.41 -15.40
C GLU A 172 -3.44 -13.15 -14.85
N VAL A 173 -3.56 -12.60 -13.63
CA VAL A 173 -4.85 -12.38 -12.98
C VAL A 173 -5.34 -10.97 -13.28
N LYS A 174 -6.64 -10.83 -13.56
CA LYS A 174 -7.29 -9.53 -13.75
C LYS A 174 -7.27 -8.71 -12.46
N PHE A 175 -7.17 -7.39 -12.60
CA PHE A 175 -7.06 -6.43 -11.51
C PHE A 175 -8.00 -6.72 -10.33
N TRP A 176 -9.30 -6.76 -10.56
CA TRP A 176 -10.29 -6.93 -9.48
C TRP A 176 -10.13 -8.24 -8.72
N LYS A 177 -9.86 -9.34 -9.43
CA LYS A 177 -9.62 -10.63 -8.77
C LYS A 177 -8.36 -10.61 -7.93
N ALA A 178 -7.31 -9.96 -8.40
CA ALA A 178 -6.07 -9.82 -7.66
C ALA A 178 -6.24 -8.89 -6.46
N ALA A 179 -6.88 -7.73 -6.63
CA ALA A 179 -7.15 -6.78 -5.55
C ALA A 179 -7.98 -7.39 -4.42
N LEU A 180 -9.07 -8.09 -4.76
CA LEU A 180 -9.91 -8.78 -3.79
C LEU A 180 -9.14 -9.87 -3.04
N PHE A 181 -8.36 -10.69 -3.75
CA PHE A 181 -7.56 -11.75 -3.12
C PHE A 181 -6.49 -11.17 -2.19
N ILE A 182 -5.72 -10.20 -2.67
CA ILE A 182 -4.64 -9.58 -1.88
C ILE A 182 -5.23 -8.87 -0.65
N GLY A 183 -6.30 -8.08 -0.84
CA GLY A 183 -6.96 -7.36 0.25
C GLY A 183 -7.57 -8.30 1.30
N PHE A 184 -8.20 -9.40 0.86
CA PHE A 184 -8.73 -10.42 1.77
C PHE A 184 -7.61 -11.05 2.62
N VAL A 185 -6.52 -11.50 1.97
CA VAL A 185 -5.38 -12.09 2.70
C VAL A 185 -4.77 -11.09 3.66
N TRP A 186 -4.60 -9.84 3.23
CA TRP A 186 -4.07 -8.76 4.06
C TRP A 186 -4.96 -8.49 5.27
N GLY A 187 -6.29 -8.45 5.11
CA GLY A 187 -7.23 -8.28 6.21
C GLY A 187 -7.19 -9.45 7.22
N ILE A 188 -7.21 -10.68 6.74
CA ILE A 188 -7.12 -11.88 7.60
C ILE A 188 -5.76 -11.96 8.31
N TRP A 189 -4.68 -11.50 7.69
CA TRP A 189 -3.36 -11.47 8.31
C TRP A 189 -3.33 -10.63 9.59
N HIS A 190 -4.16 -9.57 9.70
CA HIS A 190 -4.29 -8.75 10.90
C HIS A 190 -5.02 -9.44 12.07
N PHE A 191 -5.62 -10.61 11.85
CA PHE A 191 -6.49 -11.30 12.80
C PHE A 191 -6.01 -11.25 14.27
N PRO A 192 -4.77 -11.66 14.64
CA PRO A 192 -4.36 -11.67 16.04
C PRO A 192 -4.25 -10.26 16.65
N LEU A 193 -3.80 -9.28 15.88
CA LEU A 193 -3.69 -7.89 16.33
C LEU A 193 -5.08 -7.27 16.59
N ILE A 194 -6.04 -7.54 15.70
CA ILE A 194 -7.40 -7.03 15.84
C ILE A 194 -8.08 -7.61 17.09
N LEU A 195 -7.88 -8.90 17.37
CA LEU A 195 -8.43 -9.52 18.58
C LEU A 195 -7.85 -8.92 19.88
N MET A 196 -6.68 -8.28 19.81
CA MET A 196 -6.09 -7.53 20.91
C MET A 196 -6.53 -6.06 20.96
N GLY A 197 -7.51 -5.66 20.14
CA GLY A 197 -8.08 -4.31 20.12
C GLY A 197 -7.38 -3.33 19.16
N HIS A 198 -6.45 -3.79 18.33
CA HIS A 198 -5.85 -2.92 17.31
C HIS A 198 -6.92 -2.44 16.33
N ASN A 199 -7.03 -1.13 16.13
CA ASN A 199 -8.04 -0.43 15.32
C ASN A 199 -9.50 -0.56 15.78
N TYR A 200 -9.86 -1.59 16.56
CA TYR A 200 -11.22 -1.86 17.02
C TYR A 200 -11.22 -2.25 18.52
N PRO A 201 -10.84 -1.30 19.40
CA PRO A 201 -10.66 -1.62 20.83
C PRO A 201 -11.95 -2.00 21.55
N ASN A 202 -13.11 -1.52 21.08
CA ASN A 202 -14.40 -1.80 21.71
C ASN A 202 -15.11 -3.02 21.12
N GLU A 203 -14.82 -3.37 19.86
CA GLU A 203 -15.50 -4.45 19.13
C GLU A 203 -14.52 -5.35 18.36
N PRO A 204 -13.48 -5.91 19.03
CA PRO A 204 -12.39 -6.61 18.35
C PRO A 204 -12.85 -7.84 17.55
N GLN A 205 -13.90 -8.54 18.00
CA GLN A 205 -14.41 -9.73 17.32
C GLN A 205 -15.01 -9.40 15.95
N TRP A 206 -15.81 -8.33 15.87
CA TRP A 206 -16.34 -7.80 14.62
C TRP A 206 -15.30 -7.03 13.82
N GLY A 207 -14.33 -6.45 14.52
CA GLY A 207 -13.21 -5.74 13.94
C GLY A 207 -12.44 -6.56 12.91
N VAL A 208 -12.34 -7.89 13.09
CA VAL A 208 -11.72 -8.77 12.09
C VAL A 208 -12.41 -8.67 10.72
N LEU A 209 -13.76 -8.70 10.70
CA LEU A 209 -14.51 -8.57 9.46
C LEU A 209 -14.38 -7.17 8.86
N LEU A 210 -14.47 -6.14 9.70
CA LEU A 210 -14.32 -4.74 9.27
C LEU A 210 -12.92 -4.50 8.71
N MET A 211 -11.87 -5.08 9.33
CA MET A 211 -10.50 -4.99 8.83
C MET A 211 -10.32 -5.66 7.47
N VAL A 212 -11.00 -6.77 7.22
CA VAL A 212 -11.02 -7.39 5.89
C VAL A 212 -11.64 -6.43 4.86
N VAL A 213 -12.76 -5.79 5.19
CA VAL A 213 -13.40 -4.80 4.30
C VAL A 213 -12.47 -3.62 4.06
N PHE A 214 -11.86 -3.07 5.11
CA PHE A 214 -10.88 -1.99 5.00
C PHE A 214 -9.73 -2.37 4.07
N CYS A 215 -9.08 -3.50 4.31
CA CYS A 215 -7.93 -3.96 3.53
C CYS A 215 -8.27 -4.26 2.07
N VAL A 216 -9.50 -4.72 1.79
CA VAL A 216 -9.97 -4.90 0.41
C VAL A 216 -10.11 -3.54 -0.28
N LEU A 217 -10.74 -2.56 0.35
CA LEU A 217 -10.96 -1.24 -0.24
C LEU A 217 -9.64 -0.45 -0.39
N ALA A 218 -8.84 -0.37 0.67
CA ALA A 218 -7.51 0.26 0.63
C ALA A 218 -6.61 -0.46 -0.38
N GLY A 219 -6.68 -1.81 -0.41
CA GLY A 219 -5.92 -2.65 -1.33
C GLY A 219 -6.20 -2.39 -2.80
N VAL A 220 -7.45 -2.06 -3.16
CA VAL A 220 -7.82 -1.63 -4.53
C VAL A 220 -7.12 -0.31 -4.87
N LEU A 221 -7.14 0.67 -3.97
CA LEU A 221 -6.52 1.98 -4.18
C LEU A 221 -5.01 1.84 -4.35
N GLU A 222 -4.35 1.15 -3.42
CA GLU A 222 -2.89 0.97 -3.45
C GLU A 222 -2.43 0.17 -4.68
N LEU A 223 -3.13 -0.92 -5.03
CA LEU A 223 -2.81 -1.70 -6.22
C LEU A 223 -2.94 -0.86 -7.50
N TYR A 224 -3.98 -0.01 -7.59
CA TYR A 224 -4.13 0.91 -8.72
C TYR A 224 -2.92 1.84 -8.85
N PHE A 225 -2.50 2.49 -7.76
CA PHE A 225 -1.36 3.40 -7.78
C PHE A 225 -0.04 2.69 -8.07
N VAL A 226 0.15 1.46 -7.59
CA VAL A 226 1.31 0.62 -7.95
C VAL A 226 1.37 0.37 -9.45
N LEU A 227 0.28 -0.05 -10.06
CA LEU A 227 0.22 -0.33 -11.49
C LEU A 227 0.34 0.94 -12.33
N LYS A 228 -0.25 2.06 -11.89
CA LYS A 228 -0.15 3.37 -12.54
C LYS A 228 1.27 3.95 -12.50
N SER A 229 1.95 3.80 -11.39
CA SER A 229 3.31 4.32 -11.18
C SER A 229 4.41 3.34 -11.59
N LYS A 230 4.08 2.05 -11.75
CA LYS A 230 5.04 0.94 -11.91
C LYS A 230 6.02 0.83 -10.73
N SER A 231 5.57 1.22 -9.52
CA SER A 231 6.38 1.16 -8.31
C SER A 231 5.55 0.80 -7.09
N MET A 232 6.01 -0.16 -6.28
CA MET A 232 5.39 -0.49 -5.00
C MET A 232 5.72 0.54 -3.90
N ILE A 233 6.74 1.36 -4.10
CA ILE A 233 7.09 2.41 -3.14
C ILE A 233 5.93 3.39 -2.97
N VAL A 234 5.15 3.63 -4.02
CA VAL A 234 3.97 4.51 -3.93
C VAL A 234 2.91 3.94 -2.98
N ALA A 235 2.75 2.60 -2.93
CA ALA A 235 1.84 1.99 -1.97
C ALA A 235 2.38 2.13 -0.54
N ALA A 236 3.69 1.95 -0.32
CA ALA A 236 4.30 2.18 0.99
C ALA A 236 4.11 3.63 1.49
N ILE A 237 4.20 4.62 0.59
CA ILE A 237 3.93 6.03 0.91
C ILE A 237 2.44 6.24 1.23
N MET A 238 1.53 5.72 0.41
CA MET A 238 0.09 5.86 0.61
C MET A 238 -0.34 5.18 1.92
N HIS A 239 0.06 3.94 2.14
CA HIS A 239 -0.19 3.17 3.35
C HIS A 239 0.39 3.88 4.59
N GLY A 240 1.66 4.27 4.54
CA GLY A 240 2.30 5.01 5.63
C GLY A 240 1.60 6.32 5.96
N THR A 241 1.06 7.01 4.95
CA THR A 241 0.28 8.24 5.16
C THR A 241 -1.09 7.93 5.75
N ILE A 242 -1.79 6.88 5.28
CA ILE A 242 -3.05 6.41 5.89
C ILE A 242 -2.83 6.16 7.38
N ASN A 243 -1.80 5.39 7.75
CA ASN A 243 -1.49 5.07 9.14
C ASN A 243 -1.19 6.32 9.98
N ALA A 244 -0.57 7.34 9.38
CA ALA A 244 -0.21 8.56 10.09
C ALA A 244 -1.40 9.52 10.32
N VAL A 245 -2.33 9.62 9.36
CA VAL A 245 -3.39 10.65 9.41
C VAL A 245 -4.75 10.12 9.87
N SER A 246 -4.98 8.80 9.86
CA SER A 246 -6.29 8.21 10.20
C SER A 246 -6.76 8.56 11.62
N GLY A 247 -5.83 8.69 12.58
CA GLY A 247 -6.14 9.09 13.94
C GLY A 247 -6.77 10.49 14.07
N MET A 248 -6.65 11.34 13.03
CA MET A 248 -7.27 12.66 13.05
C MET A 248 -8.80 12.58 13.16
N THR A 249 -9.43 11.52 12.69
CA THR A 249 -10.88 11.29 12.84
C THR A 249 -11.31 11.27 14.30
N ILE A 250 -10.47 10.74 15.19
CA ILE A 250 -10.75 10.61 16.63
C ILE A 250 -10.77 11.99 17.32
N TYR A 251 -9.88 12.90 16.92
CA TYR A 251 -9.79 14.23 17.50
C TYR A 251 -10.96 15.15 17.16
N PHE A 252 -11.64 14.90 16.05
CA PHE A 252 -12.67 15.76 15.50
C PHE A 252 -14.08 15.14 15.50
N THR A 253 -14.26 14.02 16.19
CA THR A 253 -15.58 13.39 16.34
C THR A 253 -15.82 12.99 17.79
N LEU A 254 -17.07 13.11 18.25
CA LEU A 254 -17.52 12.65 19.55
C LEU A 254 -18.73 11.73 19.37
N GLY A 255 -18.73 10.59 20.04
CA GLY A 255 -19.78 9.58 19.96
C GLY A 255 -19.58 8.58 18.82
N GLY A 256 -20.63 7.77 18.56
CA GLY A 256 -20.55 6.66 17.60
C GLY A 256 -19.86 5.42 18.20
N ASN A 257 -19.31 4.58 17.31
CA ASN A 257 -18.61 3.34 17.69
C ASN A 257 -17.66 2.88 16.58
N ASP A 258 -16.93 1.79 16.81
CA ASP A 258 -15.95 1.22 15.87
C ASP A 258 -16.56 0.81 14.52
N PHE A 259 -17.87 0.54 14.43
CA PHE A 259 -18.55 0.22 13.16
C PHE A 259 -18.79 1.45 12.28
N LEU A 260 -19.04 2.60 12.91
CA LEU A 260 -19.47 3.81 12.21
C LEU A 260 -18.31 4.73 11.90
N ASN A 261 -17.39 4.89 12.85
CA ASN A 261 -16.43 5.97 12.84
C ASN A 261 -15.08 5.60 12.21
N GLY A 262 -14.43 6.64 11.71
CA GLY A 262 -13.04 6.57 11.28
C GLY A 262 -12.83 5.90 9.92
N MET A 263 -11.57 5.86 9.53
CA MET A 263 -11.18 5.26 8.25
C MET A 263 -11.44 3.75 8.18
N THR A 264 -11.46 3.09 9.31
CA THR A 264 -11.69 1.64 9.43
C THR A 264 -13.16 1.28 9.70
N GLY A 265 -14.04 2.27 9.84
CA GLY A 265 -15.48 2.11 9.98
C GLY A 265 -16.26 2.45 8.70
N LEU A 266 -17.60 2.45 8.81
CA LEU A 266 -18.52 2.70 7.70
C LEU A 266 -18.23 4.02 6.97
N SER A 267 -17.89 5.08 7.72
CA SER A 267 -17.58 6.39 7.14
C SER A 267 -16.37 6.31 6.19
N GLY A 268 -15.30 5.65 6.61
CA GLY A 268 -14.12 5.42 5.78
C GLY A 268 -14.42 4.51 4.58
N PHE A 269 -15.25 3.48 4.78
CA PHE A 269 -15.65 2.59 3.67
C PHE A 269 -16.42 3.35 2.58
N ILE A 270 -17.35 4.24 2.97
CA ILE A 270 -18.07 5.10 2.02
C ILE A 270 -17.07 5.97 1.24
N VAL A 271 -16.14 6.62 1.94
CA VAL A 271 -15.12 7.46 1.30
C VAL A 271 -14.26 6.66 0.33
N MET A 272 -13.79 5.47 0.73
CA MET A 272 -12.98 4.63 -0.14
C MET A 272 -13.75 4.13 -1.37
N VAL A 273 -15.01 3.74 -1.21
CA VAL A 273 -15.87 3.33 -2.34
C VAL A 273 -16.06 4.48 -3.33
N VAL A 274 -16.36 5.70 -2.83
CA VAL A 274 -16.48 6.90 -3.68
C VAL A 274 -15.17 7.19 -4.39
N THR A 275 -14.04 7.10 -3.68
CA THR A 275 -12.70 7.30 -4.25
C THR A 275 -12.39 6.28 -5.35
N ILE A 276 -12.69 5.00 -5.12
CA ILE A 276 -12.55 3.93 -6.12
C ILE A 276 -13.41 4.23 -7.36
N PHE A 277 -14.64 4.71 -7.16
CA PHE A 277 -15.52 5.09 -8.25
C PHE A 277 -14.97 6.29 -9.05
N CYS A 278 -14.45 7.31 -8.39
CA CYS A 278 -13.77 8.43 -9.04
C CYS A 278 -12.53 7.97 -9.84
N ILE A 279 -11.73 7.06 -9.27
CA ILE A 279 -10.58 6.45 -9.96
C ILE A 279 -11.05 5.65 -11.18
N TRP A 280 -12.15 4.90 -11.08
CA TRP A 280 -12.70 4.16 -12.22
C TRP A 280 -13.11 5.08 -13.38
N ILE A 281 -13.78 6.21 -13.07
CA ILE A 281 -14.10 7.24 -14.08
C ILE A 281 -12.83 7.79 -14.71
N TYR A 282 -11.85 8.16 -13.89
CA TYR A 282 -10.57 8.69 -14.34
C TYR A 282 -9.83 7.70 -15.24
N ASP A 283 -9.71 6.43 -14.80
CA ASP A 283 -8.98 5.39 -15.53
C ASP A 283 -9.62 5.07 -16.88
N LYS A 284 -10.95 5.04 -16.94
CA LYS A 284 -11.70 4.66 -18.13
C LYS A 284 -11.85 5.81 -19.13
N TYR A 285 -12.18 7.02 -18.66
CA TYR A 285 -12.64 8.11 -19.53
C TYR A 285 -11.63 9.24 -19.69
N ILE A 286 -10.74 9.46 -18.69
CA ILE A 286 -9.80 10.58 -18.68
C ILE A 286 -8.40 10.10 -19.08
N SER A 287 -7.76 9.24 -18.29
CA SER A 287 -6.43 8.73 -18.61
C SER A 287 -6.44 7.68 -19.70
N LYS A 288 -7.53 6.95 -19.86
CA LYS A 288 -7.74 5.87 -20.83
C LYS A 288 -6.73 4.72 -20.70
N ASP A 289 -6.08 4.60 -19.56
CA ASP A 289 -5.12 3.51 -19.31
C ASP A 289 -5.82 2.16 -19.14
N ASN A 290 -7.08 2.18 -18.68
CA ASN A 290 -7.91 0.99 -18.44
C ASN A 290 -7.25 -0.06 -17.54
N ILE A 291 -6.45 0.37 -16.56
CA ILE A 291 -5.74 -0.49 -15.60
C ILE A 291 -6.71 -1.44 -14.90
N LEU A 292 -7.87 -0.92 -14.48
CA LEU A 292 -8.88 -1.67 -13.73
C LEU A 292 -9.52 -2.83 -14.51
N SER A 293 -9.37 -2.86 -15.84
CA SER A 293 -9.92 -3.92 -16.70
C SER A 293 -8.88 -4.95 -17.17
N MET A 294 -7.60 -4.69 -16.91
CA MET A 294 -6.47 -5.48 -17.40
C MET A 294 -6.05 -6.59 -16.43
N THR A 295 -5.16 -7.49 -16.92
CA THR A 295 -4.35 -8.32 -16.04
C THR A 295 -3.24 -7.47 -15.40
N LEU A 296 -2.68 -7.93 -14.27
CA LEU A 296 -1.57 -7.22 -13.65
C LEU A 296 -0.35 -7.17 -14.58
N GLY A 297 -0.09 -8.24 -15.30
CA GLY A 297 1.03 -8.34 -16.26
C GLY A 297 0.89 -7.37 -17.43
N ASP A 298 -0.29 -7.31 -18.07
CA ASP A 298 -0.55 -6.38 -19.17
C ASP A 298 -0.42 -4.93 -18.71
N SER A 299 -0.96 -4.63 -17.52
CA SER A 299 -0.83 -3.30 -16.94
C SER A 299 0.64 -2.92 -16.69
N LEU A 300 1.49 -3.85 -16.26
CA LEU A 300 2.92 -3.60 -16.05
C LEU A 300 3.71 -3.50 -17.36
N GLY A 301 3.30 -4.22 -18.41
CA GLY A 301 3.97 -4.26 -19.73
C GLY A 301 3.76 -3.01 -20.60
N ARG A 302 2.68 -2.27 -20.42
CA ARG A 302 2.34 -1.08 -21.24
C ARG A 302 3.35 0.07 -21.19
N GLY A 303 4.45 0.03 -20.62
CA GLY A 303 5.48 1.09 -20.71
C GLY A 303 6.64 0.72 -21.62
N ILE A 304 6.70 -0.53 -22.10
CA ILE A 304 7.79 -1.02 -22.94
C ILE A 304 7.41 -0.86 -24.42
N HIS A 305 6.14 -0.99 -24.78
CA HIS A 305 5.68 -0.86 -26.16
C HIS A 305 5.48 0.58 -26.62
N ASP A 306 5.14 1.53 -25.74
CA ASP A 306 4.96 2.93 -26.11
C ASP A 306 6.28 3.63 -26.48
N ASN A 307 7.43 3.08 -26.08
CA ASN A 307 8.76 3.57 -26.47
C ASN A 307 9.29 2.92 -27.78
N VAL A 308 8.63 1.86 -28.26
CA VAL A 308 9.03 1.16 -29.49
C VAL A 308 8.21 1.64 -30.70
N THR A 309 7.02 2.19 -30.50
CA THR A 309 6.16 2.66 -31.60
C THR A 309 6.41 4.10 -32.06
N MET A 310 7.35 4.84 -31.45
CA MET A 310 7.74 6.16 -31.94
C MET A 310 8.97 6.15 -32.86
N THR A 311 9.46 4.98 -33.28
CA THR A 311 10.59 4.89 -34.24
C THR A 311 10.32 3.88 -35.36
N THR A 312 9.12 3.89 -35.93
CA THR A 312 8.87 3.27 -37.22
C THR A 312 8.63 4.35 -38.24
N ASP A 313 9.68 5.10 -38.60
CA ASP A 313 9.82 5.65 -39.91
C ASP A 313 10.70 4.69 -40.74
N HIS A 314 10.28 4.45 -41.94
CA HIS A 314 10.76 3.54 -42.95
C HIS A 314 12.27 3.21 -42.94
N ASP A 315 12.53 1.88 -43.05
CA ASP A 315 13.80 1.25 -43.44
C ASP A 315 14.87 1.05 -42.34
N HIS A 316 15.10 -0.25 -42.08
CA HIS A 316 16.17 -0.88 -41.30
C HIS A 316 15.92 -1.14 -39.80
N LEU A 317 15.61 -2.39 -39.56
CA LEU A 317 15.62 -3.03 -38.24
C LEU A 317 17.04 -3.04 -37.65
N CYS A 318 17.34 -2.07 -36.77
CA CYS A 318 18.49 -2.15 -35.87
C CYS A 318 18.01 -2.13 -34.43
N VAL A 319 18.18 -3.24 -33.74
CA VAL A 319 18.01 -3.34 -32.28
C VAL A 319 19.23 -2.69 -31.63
N GLU A 320 19.12 -1.43 -31.21
CA GLU A 320 20.12 -0.80 -30.34
C GLU A 320 19.78 -1.12 -28.87
N LEU A 321 20.57 -2.02 -28.31
CA LEU A 321 20.72 -2.17 -26.87
C LEU A 321 21.53 -0.97 -26.35
N GLY A 322 20.93 -0.08 -25.58
CA GLY A 322 21.57 1.07 -24.96
C GLY A 322 22.69 0.66 -23.99
N GLY A 323 23.92 0.89 -24.41
CA GLY A 323 25.13 0.84 -23.60
C GLY A 323 26.11 1.90 -24.12
N GLN A 324 26.58 2.72 -23.23
CA GLN A 324 27.41 3.92 -23.45
C GLN A 324 28.65 3.72 -24.30
N GLY A 325 28.84 4.68 -25.18
CA GLY A 325 30.08 5.40 -25.52
C GLY A 325 31.30 4.66 -26.03
N LEU A 326 31.69 5.04 -27.28
CA LEU A 326 33.03 5.60 -27.57
C LEU A 326 33.06 6.06 -29.03
N ARG A 327 33.50 7.31 -29.23
CA ARG A 327 33.80 7.89 -30.53
C ARG A 327 35.11 7.31 -31.05
N SER A 328 35.19 6.99 -32.34
CA SER A 328 36.24 7.53 -33.23
C SER A 328 36.23 6.83 -34.61
N GLY A 329 36.50 7.61 -35.65
CA GLY A 329 37.24 7.16 -36.83
C GLY A 329 36.47 7.01 -38.14
N SER A 330 36.56 8.04 -38.95
CA SER A 330 36.35 8.08 -40.38
C SER A 330 37.09 6.97 -41.16
N GLY A 331 36.42 6.36 -42.14
CA GLY A 331 37.07 5.47 -43.11
C GLY A 331 36.11 5.05 -44.22
N SER A 332 36.36 5.54 -45.40
CA SER A 332 35.66 5.31 -46.64
C SER A 332 35.71 3.86 -47.16
N PRO A 333 34.88 3.50 -48.14
CA PRO A 333 34.64 2.13 -48.56
C PRO A 333 35.75 1.58 -49.48
N ILE A 334 36.06 0.29 -49.30
CA ILE A 334 36.85 -0.46 -50.29
C ILE A 334 36.02 -1.66 -50.74
N ASP A 335 35.74 -1.66 -52.03
CA ASP A 335 35.39 -2.83 -52.81
C ASP A 335 36.50 -3.87 -52.74
N SER A 336 36.12 -5.12 -52.54
CA SER A 336 36.75 -6.24 -53.24
C SER A 336 36.02 -7.55 -52.93
N LEU A 337 35.38 -8.05 -53.94
CA LEU A 337 34.90 -9.40 -54.12
C LEU A 337 36.06 -10.41 -54.08
N ASP A 338 35.91 -11.47 -53.30
CA ASP A 338 36.67 -12.70 -53.53
C ASP A 338 35.72 -13.90 -53.62
N PRO A 339 35.67 -14.63 -54.74
CA PRO A 339 34.75 -15.71 -54.99
C PRO A 339 35.45 -17.08 -54.76
N ALA A 340 35.54 -17.54 -53.52
CA ALA A 340 36.04 -18.86 -53.22
C ALA A 340 35.48 -19.42 -51.91
N TYR A 341 34.19 -19.76 -51.91
CA TYR A 341 33.67 -20.77 -50.96
C TYR A 341 32.39 -21.43 -51.49
N LYS A 342 32.63 -22.25 -52.54
CA LYS A 342 31.67 -23.26 -52.98
C LYS A 342 32.44 -24.56 -53.13
N LYS A 343 32.30 -25.42 -52.11
CA LYS A 343 32.37 -26.88 -52.14
C LYS A 343 32.60 -27.40 -50.75
N GLU A 344 31.59 -28.04 -50.25
CA GLU A 344 31.63 -29.32 -49.51
C GLU A 344 30.39 -29.43 -48.65
N ARG A 345 29.46 -30.19 -49.20
CA ARG A 345 28.59 -31.14 -48.53
C ARG A 345 28.03 -32.07 -49.58
N ASP A 346 28.68 -33.16 -49.65
CA ASP A 346 28.02 -34.44 -49.87
C ASP A 346 27.61 -35.00 -48.53
#